data_8c7da8124027df6cc03b0d28b44220b0
#
_entry.id   8c7da8124027df6cc03b0d28b44220b0
#
_cell.length_a   1.000
_cell.length_b   1.000
_cell.length_c   1.000
_cell.angle_alpha   90.00
_cell.angle_beta   90.00
_cell.angle_gamma   90.00
#
_symmetry.space_group_name_H-M   'P 1'
#
loop_
_entity.id
_entity.type
_entity.pdbx_description
1 polymer ?
#
loop_
_entity_poly.entity_id
_entity_poly.type
_entity_poly.pdbx_seq_one_letter_code
_entity_poly.pdbx_strand_id
1 'polypeptide(L)'
;MAKEKTNQAKKQKTPIASVVKNLAKKLAYLVLSLALIFVIYLVDRSKLLDPRISWEINGELVTDAQRYEDLIKPLMNNKYLINLTQIKEKLTKSQRISNADAERIFWNQIKVSIQEHDIAMRWGSEGYISSKGVLFKPNQTISSVAPLGLFSESIATKAFFDFRQYQAILEPVKISTFKRTSIDELTLENNIKVILGHQKQNERLKIFVQSYEQLKKYKKIRTRGIFDMRYPNGFALSYSPE
;
A
#
# COMPACT_ATOMS: atom_id res chain seq x y z
N MET A 1 -61.13 -44.74 74.75
CA MET A 1 -60.64 -45.54 73.62
C MET A 1 -60.72 -44.66 72.32
N ALA A 2 -59.64 -44.10 71.93
CA ALA A 2 -59.53 -43.29 70.70
C ALA A 2 -58.89 -44.17 69.62
N LYS A 3 -59.56 -44.28 68.49
CA LYS A 3 -59.05 -44.99 67.28
C LYS A 3 -58.17 -44.08 66.44
N GLU A 4 -56.92 -44.41 66.41
CA GLU A 4 -55.93 -43.78 65.54
C GLU A 4 -56.24 -44.09 64.04
N LYS A 5 -56.49 -43.09 63.19
CA LYS A 5 -56.67 -43.23 61.76
C LYS A 5 -55.31 -43.10 61.09
N THR A 6 -54.72 -44.19 60.67
CA THR A 6 -53.55 -44.27 59.86
C THR A 6 -53.84 -43.75 58.42
N ASN A 7 -53.31 -42.59 58.04
CA ASN A 7 -53.36 -42.08 56.68
C ASN A 7 -52.30 -42.80 55.82
N GLN A 8 -52.74 -43.85 55.12
CA GLN A 8 -51.89 -44.46 54.04
C GLN A 8 -51.97 -43.61 52.82
N ALA A 9 -50.87 -42.88 52.55
CA ALA A 9 -50.70 -42.18 51.29
C ALA A 9 -50.64 -43.16 50.11
N LYS A 10 -51.66 -43.20 49.30
CA LYS A 10 -51.77 -44.00 48.06
C LYS A 10 -50.69 -43.49 47.07
N LYS A 11 -49.59 -44.19 46.92
CA LYS A 11 -48.62 -43.96 45.82
C LYS A 11 -49.36 -44.12 44.51
N GLN A 12 -49.62 -42.96 43.85
CA GLN A 12 -50.17 -42.97 42.48
C GLN A 12 -49.11 -43.59 41.56
N LYS A 13 -49.40 -44.78 41.03
CA LYS A 13 -48.59 -45.44 39.98
C LYS A 13 -48.76 -44.58 38.72
N THR A 14 -47.76 -43.84 38.33
CA THR A 14 -47.73 -43.15 37.03
C THR A 14 -47.97 -44.16 35.91
N PRO A 15 -48.95 -43.95 35.02
CA PRO A 15 -49.28 -44.93 34.01
C PRO A 15 -48.03 -45.11 33.09
N ILE A 16 -47.65 -46.43 32.94
CA ILE A 16 -46.45 -46.83 32.15
C ILE A 16 -46.40 -46.11 30.78
N ALA A 17 -47.56 -45.88 30.17
CA ALA A 17 -47.71 -45.15 28.92
C ALA A 17 -47.17 -43.70 28.96
N SER A 18 -47.31 -42.99 30.10
CA SER A 18 -46.79 -41.63 30.24
C SER A 18 -45.26 -41.58 30.38
N VAL A 19 -44.71 -42.59 31.06
CA VAL A 19 -43.25 -42.75 31.22
C VAL A 19 -42.61 -43.07 29.86
N VAL A 20 -43.20 -44.01 29.11
CA VAL A 20 -42.74 -44.37 27.74
C VAL A 20 -42.83 -43.19 26.79
N LYS A 21 -43.94 -42.42 26.83
CA LYS A 21 -44.10 -41.21 25.99
C LYS A 21 -43.06 -40.13 26.31
N ASN A 22 -42.73 -39.93 27.59
CA ASN A 22 -41.72 -38.99 28.01
C ASN A 22 -40.30 -39.46 27.64
N LEU A 23 -40.04 -40.76 27.73
CA LEU A 23 -38.76 -41.35 27.29
C LEU A 23 -38.57 -41.24 25.79
N ALA A 24 -39.62 -41.53 25.01
CA ALA A 24 -39.62 -41.37 23.56
C ALA A 24 -39.37 -39.89 23.12
N LYS A 25 -39.98 -38.92 23.81
CA LYS A 25 -39.69 -37.51 23.57
C LYS A 25 -38.24 -37.13 23.85
N LYS A 26 -37.69 -37.61 24.99
CA LYS A 26 -36.26 -37.36 25.32
C LYS A 26 -35.32 -37.98 24.29
N LEU A 27 -35.63 -39.20 23.84
CA LEU A 27 -34.86 -39.88 22.79
C LEU A 27 -34.94 -39.11 21.45
N ALA A 28 -36.12 -38.62 21.08
CA ALA A 28 -36.31 -37.80 19.87
C ALA A 28 -35.49 -36.51 19.92
N TYR A 29 -35.46 -35.81 21.07
CA TYR A 29 -34.62 -34.63 21.23
C TYR A 29 -33.12 -34.96 21.17
N LEU A 30 -32.69 -36.09 21.70
CA LEU A 30 -31.30 -36.56 21.65
C LEU A 30 -30.90 -36.86 20.18
N VAL A 31 -31.75 -37.56 19.43
CA VAL A 31 -31.50 -37.84 18.01
C VAL A 31 -31.47 -36.55 17.20
N LEU A 32 -32.39 -35.61 17.48
CA LEU A 32 -32.41 -34.32 16.80
C LEU A 32 -31.15 -33.51 17.08
N SER A 33 -30.67 -33.48 18.35
CA SER A 33 -29.43 -32.80 18.71
C SER A 33 -28.18 -33.39 18.05
N LEU A 34 -28.11 -34.75 17.99
CA LEU A 34 -27.04 -35.46 17.28
C LEU A 34 -27.08 -35.18 15.78
N ALA A 35 -28.26 -35.15 15.16
CA ALA A 35 -28.43 -34.81 13.76
C ALA A 35 -27.97 -33.34 13.48
N LEU A 36 -28.31 -32.40 14.36
CA LEU A 36 -27.87 -31.00 14.26
C LEU A 36 -26.35 -30.86 14.36
N ILE A 37 -25.73 -31.55 15.34
CA ILE A 37 -24.28 -31.55 15.48
C ILE A 37 -23.60 -32.16 14.25
N PHE A 38 -24.19 -33.25 13.70
CA PHE A 38 -23.68 -33.88 12.48
C PHE A 38 -23.78 -32.94 11.26
N VAL A 39 -24.89 -32.19 11.11
CA VAL A 39 -25.03 -31.19 10.05
C VAL A 39 -24.01 -30.09 10.22
N ILE A 40 -23.80 -29.56 11.44
CA ILE A 40 -22.77 -28.56 11.73
C ILE A 40 -21.39 -29.11 11.38
N TYR A 41 -21.07 -30.35 11.73
CA TYR A 41 -19.81 -30.97 11.35
C TYR A 41 -19.64 -31.11 9.83
N LEU A 42 -20.68 -31.49 9.08
CA LEU A 42 -20.64 -31.59 7.63
C LEU A 42 -20.41 -30.18 6.98
N VAL A 43 -21.09 -29.17 7.50
CA VAL A 43 -20.92 -27.78 7.02
C VAL A 43 -19.51 -27.28 7.32
N ASP A 44 -18.97 -27.57 8.51
CA ASP A 44 -17.60 -27.17 8.87
C ASP A 44 -16.54 -27.85 8.00
N ARG A 45 -16.75 -29.13 7.65
CA ARG A 45 -15.85 -29.87 6.75
C ARG A 45 -16.01 -29.48 5.27
N SER A 46 -17.12 -28.84 4.91
CA SER A 46 -17.34 -28.37 3.56
C SER A 46 -16.51 -27.12 3.30
N LYS A 47 -16.02 -26.95 2.06
CA LYS A 47 -15.30 -25.72 1.62
C LYS A 47 -16.22 -24.49 1.51
N LEU A 48 -17.50 -24.63 1.89
CA LEU A 48 -18.47 -23.53 1.87
C LEU A 48 -18.13 -22.39 2.83
N LEU A 49 -17.46 -22.71 3.94
CA LEU A 49 -17.06 -21.74 4.98
C LEU A 49 -15.65 -21.19 4.76
N ASP A 50 -14.91 -21.71 3.80
CA ASP A 50 -13.56 -21.25 3.55
C ASP A 50 -13.58 -19.79 3.05
N PRO A 51 -12.75 -18.92 3.62
CA PRO A 51 -12.70 -17.52 3.25
C PRO A 51 -12.21 -17.37 1.81
N ARG A 52 -12.92 -16.57 1.04
CA ARG A 52 -12.55 -16.19 -0.32
C ARG A 52 -12.13 -14.74 -0.34
N ILE A 53 -10.98 -14.46 -0.94
CA ILE A 53 -10.49 -13.10 -1.12
C ILE A 53 -10.88 -12.66 -2.53
N SER A 54 -11.51 -11.50 -2.62
CA SER A 54 -11.63 -10.74 -3.87
C SER A 54 -10.71 -9.53 -3.80
N TRP A 55 -9.78 -9.45 -4.74
CA TRP A 55 -8.85 -8.34 -4.84
C TRP A 55 -9.44 -7.22 -5.67
N GLU A 56 -9.39 -6.01 -5.15
CA GLU A 56 -9.64 -4.78 -5.90
C GLU A 56 -8.33 -4.00 -5.98
N ILE A 57 -7.84 -3.83 -7.20
CA ILE A 57 -6.56 -3.19 -7.46
C ILE A 57 -6.83 -1.79 -7.99
N ASN A 58 -6.44 -0.79 -7.23
CA ASN A 58 -6.56 0.61 -7.63
C ASN A 58 -5.25 1.09 -8.29
N GLY A 59 -5.23 1.15 -9.61
CA GLY A 59 -4.05 1.52 -10.42
C GLY A 59 -3.28 0.31 -10.96
N GLU A 60 -2.08 0.57 -11.47
CA GLU A 60 -1.19 -0.49 -11.95
C GLU A 60 -0.42 -1.11 -10.78
N LEU A 61 -0.55 -2.42 -10.61
CA LEU A 61 0.34 -3.18 -9.74
C LEU A 61 1.63 -3.49 -10.48
N VAL A 62 2.74 -3.07 -9.92
CA VAL A 62 4.08 -3.51 -10.36
C VAL A 62 4.47 -4.81 -9.65
N THR A 63 3.85 -5.09 -8.50
CA THR A 63 4.04 -6.32 -7.74
C THR A 63 2.97 -7.34 -8.12
N ASP A 64 3.36 -8.62 -8.20
CA ASP A 64 2.42 -9.71 -8.38
C ASP A 64 1.44 -9.78 -7.20
N ALA A 65 0.13 -9.82 -7.49
CA ALA A 65 -0.94 -9.94 -6.50
C ALA A 65 -0.76 -11.17 -5.59
N GLN A 66 -0.19 -12.25 -6.12
CA GLN A 66 0.12 -13.48 -5.38
C GLN A 66 0.99 -13.20 -4.13
N ARG A 67 1.92 -12.26 -4.22
CA ARG A 67 2.79 -11.89 -3.09
C ARG A 67 2.02 -11.26 -1.93
N TYR A 68 1.00 -10.47 -2.23
CA TYR A 68 0.15 -9.89 -1.20
C TYR A 68 -0.78 -10.93 -0.59
N GLU A 69 -1.23 -11.89 -1.39
CA GLU A 69 -1.99 -13.04 -0.88
C GLU A 69 -1.18 -13.87 0.11
N ASP A 70 0.07 -14.19 -0.21
CA ASP A 70 0.97 -14.93 0.68
C ASP A 70 1.25 -14.19 2.00
N LEU A 71 1.28 -12.85 1.98
CA LEU A 71 1.44 -12.02 3.17
C LEU A 71 0.27 -12.14 4.15
N ILE A 72 -0.97 -12.25 3.65
CA ILE A 72 -2.18 -12.27 4.48
C ILE A 72 -2.70 -13.69 4.75
N LYS A 73 -2.27 -14.68 3.98
CA LYS A 73 -2.66 -16.10 4.13
C LYS A 73 -2.55 -16.63 5.57
N PRO A 74 -1.49 -16.33 6.34
CA PRO A 74 -1.40 -16.77 7.75
C PRO A 74 -2.50 -16.19 8.65
N LEU A 75 -3.03 -15.00 8.33
CA LEU A 75 -4.07 -14.31 9.08
C LEU A 75 -5.47 -14.89 8.82
N MET A 76 -5.60 -15.74 7.79
CA MET A 76 -6.85 -16.35 7.36
C MET A 76 -7.04 -17.79 7.86
N ASN A 77 -6.11 -18.33 8.67
CA ASN A 77 -6.17 -19.69 9.15
C ASN A 77 -7.41 -19.97 10.02
N ASN A 78 -7.96 -18.96 10.70
CA ASN A 78 -9.19 -19.08 11.43
C ASN A 78 -10.37 -18.51 10.63
N LYS A 79 -11.08 -19.40 9.91
CA LYS A 79 -12.21 -19.03 9.03
C LYS A 79 -13.36 -18.29 9.74
N TYR A 80 -13.49 -18.42 11.06
CA TYR A 80 -14.55 -17.77 11.84
C TYR A 80 -14.16 -16.40 12.39
N LEU A 81 -12.88 -16.20 12.68
CA LEU A 81 -12.37 -15.00 13.38
C LEU A 81 -11.27 -14.31 12.57
N ILE A 82 -11.58 -13.94 11.33
CA ILE A 82 -10.64 -13.17 10.51
C ILE A 82 -10.66 -11.72 10.96
N ASN A 83 -9.51 -11.23 11.41
CA ASN A 83 -9.32 -9.85 11.84
C ASN A 83 -8.91 -8.97 10.64
N LEU A 84 -9.88 -8.23 10.11
CA LEU A 84 -9.68 -7.34 8.96
C LEU A 84 -8.68 -6.21 9.25
N THR A 85 -8.65 -5.71 10.49
CA THR A 85 -7.68 -4.68 10.91
C THR A 85 -6.25 -5.19 10.81
N GLN A 86 -6.00 -6.43 11.24
CA GLN A 86 -4.67 -7.05 11.11
C GLN A 86 -4.26 -7.26 9.65
N ILE A 87 -5.21 -7.60 8.76
CA ILE A 87 -4.96 -7.69 7.32
C ILE A 87 -4.52 -6.33 6.79
N LYS A 88 -5.30 -5.28 7.07
CA LYS A 88 -4.99 -3.91 6.68
C LYS A 88 -3.63 -3.45 7.18
N GLU A 89 -3.34 -3.63 8.48
CA GLU A 89 -2.05 -3.27 9.07
C GLU A 89 -0.88 -4.03 8.45
N LYS A 90 -1.05 -5.32 8.18
CA LYS A 90 -0.01 -6.15 7.57
C LYS A 90 0.32 -5.69 6.16
N LEU A 91 -0.70 -5.35 5.37
CA LEU A 91 -0.54 -4.81 4.02
C LEU A 91 0.10 -3.41 4.05
N THR A 92 -0.39 -2.51 4.91
CA THR A 92 0.14 -1.14 5.03
C THR A 92 1.60 -1.10 5.52
N LYS A 93 2.06 -2.11 6.27
CA LYS A 93 3.48 -2.25 6.63
C LYS A 93 4.37 -2.58 5.44
N SER A 94 3.81 -3.00 4.32
CA SER A 94 4.57 -3.11 3.08
C SER A 94 4.88 -1.72 2.57
N GLN A 95 6.15 -1.35 2.52
CA GLN A 95 6.61 0.00 2.11
C GLN A 95 6.17 0.41 0.70
N ARG A 96 5.66 -0.53 -0.06
CA ARG A 96 5.19 -0.31 -1.43
C ARG A 96 3.72 0.08 -1.51
N ILE A 97 2.92 -0.27 -0.50
CA ILE A 97 1.50 0.01 -0.46
C ILE A 97 1.26 1.42 0.08
N SER A 98 0.61 2.26 -0.73
CA SER A 98 0.19 3.61 -0.33
C SER A 98 -1.11 3.60 0.46
N ASN A 99 -2.00 2.67 0.13
CA ASN A 99 -3.26 2.47 0.83
C ASN A 99 -3.71 1.02 0.73
N ALA A 100 -4.25 0.50 1.82
CA ALA A 100 -4.87 -0.82 1.87
C ALA A 100 -6.14 -0.75 2.68
N ASP A 101 -7.17 -1.44 2.22
CA ASP A 101 -8.40 -1.63 2.95
C ASP A 101 -8.90 -3.07 2.84
N ALA A 102 -9.65 -3.52 3.86
CA ALA A 102 -10.20 -4.86 3.90
C ALA A 102 -11.62 -4.80 4.45
N GLU A 103 -12.58 -5.26 3.69
CA GLU A 103 -14.00 -5.25 4.01
C GLU A 103 -14.59 -6.64 3.92
N ARG A 104 -15.50 -6.97 4.82
CA ARG A 104 -16.29 -8.20 4.72
C ARG A 104 -17.55 -7.91 3.93
N ILE A 105 -17.63 -8.46 2.71
CA ILE A 105 -18.82 -8.32 1.86
C ILE A 105 -19.88 -9.34 2.28
N PHE A 106 -19.43 -10.56 2.58
CA PHE A 106 -20.29 -11.66 2.98
C PHE A 106 -19.59 -12.49 4.06
N TRP A 107 -20.29 -13.43 4.70
CA TRP A 107 -19.76 -14.23 5.82
C TRP A 107 -18.44 -14.96 5.49
N ASN A 108 -18.24 -15.36 4.23
CA ASN A 108 -17.01 -16.03 3.78
C ASN A 108 -16.24 -15.23 2.68
N GLN A 109 -16.69 -14.01 2.34
CA GLN A 109 -16.07 -13.21 1.30
C GLN A 109 -15.49 -11.92 1.86
N ILE A 110 -14.19 -11.75 1.66
CA ILE A 110 -13.43 -10.57 2.07
C ILE A 110 -12.95 -9.87 0.80
N LYS A 111 -13.27 -8.60 0.67
CA LYS A 111 -12.74 -7.71 -0.36
C LYS A 111 -11.51 -7.02 0.22
N VAL A 112 -10.39 -7.15 -0.48
CA VAL A 112 -9.14 -6.47 -0.14
C VAL A 112 -8.82 -5.50 -1.26
N SER A 113 -8.85 -4.20 -0.94
CA SER A 113 -8.49 -3.12 -1.85
C SER A 113 -7.08 -2.67 -1.56
N ILE A 114 -6.21 -2.64 -2.57
CA ILE A 114 -4.83 -2.18 -2.44
C ILE A 114 -4.49 -1.14 -3.50
N GLN A 115 -3.65 -0.20 -3.11
CA GLN A 115 -3.04 0.79 -3.99
C GLN A 115 -1.54 0.85 -3.69
N GLU A 116 -0.70 0.66 -4.70
CA GLU A 116 0.74 0.86 -4.60
C GLU A 116 1.11 2.35 -4.71
N HIS A 117 2.30 2.71 -4.22
CA HIS A 117 2.90 4.00 -4.51
C HIS A 117 3.29 4.06 -5.98
N ASP A 118 2.89 5.11 -6.67
CA ASP A 118 3.44 5.49 -7.96
C ASP A 118 4.89 5.96 -7.81
N ILE A 119 5.69 5.87 -8.86
CA ILE A 119 7.09 6.29 -8.85
C ILE A 119 7.21 7.57 -9.66
N ALA A 120 7.32 8.70 -8.97
CA ALA A 120 7.55 10.00 -9.59
C ALA A 120 9.04 10.35 -9.68
N MET A 121 9.88 9.83 -8.77
CA MET A 121 11.32 10.03 -8.75
C MET A 121 12.02 8.83 -8.12
N ARG A 122 13.16 8.42 -8.65
CA ARG A 122 14.09 7.52 -7.98
C ARG A 122 14.90 8.32 -6.96
N TRP A 123 15.23 7.74 -5.82
CA TRP A 123 16.04 8.37 -4.79
C TRP A 123 17.26 7.52 -4.43
N GLY A 124 18.45 8.07 -4.70
CA GLY A 124 19.69 7.33 -4.48
C GLY A 124 19.73 6.02 -5.28
N SER A 125 20.23 4.96 -4.65
CA SER A 125 20.33 3.61 -5.24
C SER A 125 19.13 2.71 -4.98
N GLU A 126 18.37 2.96 -3.90
CA GLU A 126 17.41 1.98 -3.36
C GLU A 126 16.02 2.56 -3.08
N GLY A 127 15.87 3.86 -3.14
CA GLY A 127 14.62 4.52 -2.78
C GLY A 127 13.86 5.10 -3.97
N TYR A 128 12.60 5.45 -3.68
CA TYR A 128 11.69 6.07 -4.63
C TYR A 128 10.86 7.12 -3.90
N ILE A 129 10.40 8.10 -4.65
CA ILE A 129 9.48 9.14 -4.15
C ILE A 129 8.22 9.09 -5.02
N SER A 130 7.07 9.02 -4.36
CA SER A 130 5.77 9.03 -5.01
C SER A 130 5.39 10.43 -5.50
N SER A 131 4.38 10.56 -6.36
CA SER A 131 3.81 11.85 -6.80
C SER A 131 3.31 12.72 -5.64
N LYS A 132 3.01 12.10 -4.50
CA LYS A 132 2.62 12.78 -3.25
C LYS A 132 3.82 13.25 -2.41
N GLY A 133 5.07 12.98 -2.86
CA GLY A 133 6.29 13.34 -2.13
C GLY A 133 6.64 12.39 -0.99
N VAL A 134 6.04 11.20 -0.94
CA VAL A 134 6.33 10.18 0.08
C VAL A 134 7.54 9.37 -0.37
N LEU A 135 8.58 9.37 0.45
CA LEU A 135 9.76 8.53 0.26
C LEU A 135 9.47 7.09 0.73
N PHE A 136 9.78 6.10 -0.09
CA PHE A 136 9.65 4.69 0.25
C PHE A 136 10.82 3.88 -0.30
N LYS A 137 11.18 2.81 0.41
CA LYS A 137 12.33 1.94 0.10
C LYS A 137 11.85 0.49 0.03
N PRO A 138 11.38 0.02 -1.12
CA PRO A 138 10.89 -1.36 -1.24
C PRO A 138 12.05 -2.36 -1.12
N ASN A 139 11.76 -3.55 -0.59
CA ASN A 139 12.75 -4.61 -0.43
C ASN A 139 13.37 -5.11 -1.74
N GLN A 140 12.74 -4.80 -2.88
CA GLN A 140 13.24 -5.15 -4.21
C GLN A 140 13.32 -3.88 -5.06
N THR A 141 14.41 -3.73 -5.77
CA THR A 141 14.62 -2.64 -6.72
C THR A 141 13.60 -2.72 -7.85
N ILE A 142 12.99 -1.58 -8.16
CA ILE A 142 12.01 -1.43 -9.22
C ILE A 142 12.69 -0.77 -10.42
N SER A 143 12.58 -1.39 -11.58
CA SER A 143 13.03 -0.73 -12.81
C SER A 143 12.14 0.45 -13.12
N SER A 144 12.71 1.64 -13.21
CA SER A 144 11.97 2.88 -13.51
C SER A 144 12.84 3.85 -14.30
N VAL A 145 12.21 4.51 -15.26
CA VAL A 145 12.81 5.60 -16.05
C VAL A 145 12.63 6.98 -15.41
N ALA A 146 12.02 7.03 -14.23
CA ALA A 146 11.82 8.27 -13.50
C ALA A 146 13.15 8.98 -13.20
N PRO A 147 13.15 10.32 -13.10
CA PRO A 147 14.35 11.11 -12.81
C PRO A 147 15.01 10.69 -11.49
N LEU A 148 16.32 10.87 -11.39
CA LEU A 148 17.09 10.50 -10.21
C LEU A 148 17.25 11.69 -9.25
N GLY A 149 16.86 11.51 -8.00
CA GLY A 149 17.09 12.45 -6.90
C GLY A 149 18.32 12.02 -6.06
N LEU A 150 19.27 12.93 -5.86
CA LEU A 150 20.48 12.73 -5.06
C LEU A 150 20.53 13.78 -3.94
N PHE A 151 19.91 13.50 -2.81
CA PHE A 151 19.84 14.37 -1.63
C PHE A 151 19.57 13.55 -0.38
N SER A 152 19.76 14.17 0.80
CA SER A 152 19.53 13.50 2.07
C SER A 152 18.05 13.18 2.32
N GLU A 153 17.81 12.12 3.07
CA GLU A 153 16.46 11.67 3.43
C GLU A 153 15.65 12.74 4.16
N SER A 154 16.30 13.49 5.03
CA SER A 154 15.66 14.54 5.85
C SER A 154 15.01 15.66 5.05
N ILE A 155 15.47 15.89 3.81
CA ILE A 155 14.92 16.92 2.93
C ILE A 155 14.18 16.36 1.73
N ALA A 156 13.98 15.04 1.66
CA ALA A 156 13.47 14.35 0.46
C ALA A 156 12.14 14.93 -0.06
N THR A 157 11.16 15.08 0.82
CA THR A 157 9.86 15.66 0.45
C THR A 157 9.98 17.08 -0.09
N LYS A 158 10.73 17.94 0.60
CA LYS A 158 10.95 19.32 0.16
C LYS A 158 11.68 19.36 -1.18
N ALA A 159 12.77 18.60 -1.32
CA ALA A 159 13.55 18.52 -2.54
C ALA A 159 12.70 18.04 -3.73
N PHE A 160 11.82 17.09 -3.52
CA PHE A 160 10.89 16.62 -4.56
C PHE A 160 9.92 17.72 -5.01
N PHE A 161 9.34 18.51 -4.09
CA PHE A 161 8.45 19.60 -4.47
C PHE A 161 9.21 20.73 -5.20
N ASP A 162 10.44 21.05 -4.77
CA ASP A 162 11.30 22.00 -5.47
C ASP A 162 11.66 21.49 -6.87
N PHE A 163 11.98 20.20 -7.02
CA PHE A 163 12.18 19.55 -8.31
C PHE A 163 10.96 19.72 -9.24
N ARG A 164 9.75 19.52 -8.74
CA ARG A 164 8.54 19.72 -9.55
C ARG A 164 8.40 21.16 -10.04
N GLN A 165 8.75 22.14 -9.20
CA GLN A 165 8.77 23.54 -9.61
C GLN A 165 9.82 23.80 -10.70
N TYR A 166 11.03 23.23 -10.54
CA TYR A 166 12.09 23.35 -11.54
C TYR A 166 11.69 22.70 -12.86
N GLN A 167 11.08 21.52 -12.81
CA GLN A 167 10.60 20.84 -14.00
C GLN A 167 9.55 21.67 -14.74
N ALA A 168 8.61 22.30 -14.04
CA ALA A 168 7.60 23.16 -14.64
C ALA A 168 8.21 24.41 -15.32
N ILE A 169 9.31 24.96 -14.78
CA ILE A 169 10.02 26.09 -15.40
C ILE A 169 10.78 25.65 -16.66
N LEU A 170 11.28 24.41 -16.69
CA LEU A 170 12.12 23.88 -17.77
C LEU A 170 11.33 23.28 -18.94
N GLU A 171 10.03 23.08 -18.81
CA GLU A 171 9.24 22.50 -19.90
C GLU A 171 9.48 23.21 -21.25
N PRO A 172 9.65 22.44 -22.33
CA PRO A 172 9.44 20.98 -22.48
C PRO A 172 10.68 20.11 -22.15
N VAL A 173 11.80 20.68 -21.71
CA VAL A 173 13.03 19.93 -21.42
C VAL A 173 12.89 19.24 -20.07
N LYS A 174 13.24 17.94 -20.02
CA LYS A 174 13.10 17.15 -18.78
C LYS A 174 14.41 17.12 -18.01
N ILE A 175 14.27 17.08 -16.68
CA ILE A 175 15.37 16.86 -15.74
C ILE A 175 15.58 15.35 -15.61
N SER A 176 16.77 14.86 -15.89
CA SER A 176 17.16 13.46 -15.70
C SER A 176 17.69 13.19 -14.30
N THR A 177 18.42 14.18 -13.71
CA THR A 177 18.98 14.07 -12.37
C THR A 177 18.88 15.39 -11.62
N PHE A 178 18.43 15.34 -10.39
CA PHE A 178 18.45 16.46 -9.45
C PHE A 178 19.31 16.12 -8.25
N LYS A 179 20.39 16.88 -8.05
CA LYS A 179 21.29 16.73 -6.92
C LYS A 179 21.22 17.97 -6.04
N ARG A 180 21.02 17.75 -4.73
CA ARG A 180 21.05 18.78 -3.70
C ARG A 180 21.98 18.37 -2.57
N THR A 181 23.08 19.09 -2.44
CA THR A 181 23.99 19.02 -1.29
C THR A 181 23.98 20.40 -0.59
N SER A 182 25.05 21.17 -0.73
CA SER A 182 25.08 22.60 -0.36
C SER A 182 24.48 23.50 -1.45
N ILE A 183 24.38 22.99 -2.68
CA ILE A 183 23.86 23.69 -3.86
C ILE A 183 22.93 22.77 -4.65
N ASP A 184 22.08 23.37 -5.46
CA ASP A 184 21.21 22.67 -6.39
C ASP A 184 21.88 22.53 -7.76
N GLU A 185 21.96 21.29 -8.23
CA GLU A 185 22.50 20.92 -9.53
C GLU A 185 21.44 20.09 -10.29
N LEU A 186 21.16 20.47 -11.53
CA LEU A 186 20.26 19.75 -12.42
C LEU A 186 21.06 19.18 -13.58
N THR A 187 20.77 17.94 -13.96
CA THR A 187 21.21 17.38 -15.24
C THR A 187 19.96 17.15 -16.09
N LEU A 188 19.97 17.69 -17.31
CA LEU A 188 18.86 17.59 -18.25
C LEU A 188 18.99 16.33 -19.12
N GLU A 189 17.92 15.91 -19.79
CA GLU A 189 17.94 14.73 -20.70
C GLU A 189 18.94 14.86 -21.84
N ASN A 190 19.23 16.09 -22.27
CA ASN A 190 20.22 16.41 -23.31
C ASN A 190 21.66 16.52 -22.77
N ASN A 191 21.93 15.99 -21.57
CA ASN A 191 23.22 16.01 -20.89
C ASN A 191 23.77 17.41 -20.53
N ILE A 192 22.94 18.43 -20.54
CA ILE A 192 23.31 19.75 -20.05
C ILE A 192 23.19 19.77 -18.53
N LYS A 193 24.22 20.28 -17.86
CA LYS A 193 24.25 20.48 -16.40
C LYS A 193 23.98 21.95 -16.06
N VAL A 194 23.09 22.19 -15.11
CA VAL A 194 22.74 23.54 -14.61
C VAL A 194 23.03 23.59 -13.12
N ILE A 195 23.89 24.50 -12.70
CA ILE A 195 24.26 24.74 -11.30
C ILE A 195 23.53 25.99 -10.82
N LEU A 196 22.55 25.82 -9.92
CA LEU A 196 21.69 26.93 -9.45
C LEU A 196 22.21 27.60 -8.18
N GLY A 197 23.02 26.88 -7.39
CA GLY A 197 23.44 27.34 -6.07
C GLY A 197 22.35 27.13 -5.02
N HIS A 198 22.34 27.97 -3.97
CA HIS A 198 21.47 27.81 -2.78
C HIS A 198 20.49 28.97 -2.58
N GLN A 199 20.50 29.98 -3.44
CA GLN A 199 19.59 31.14 -3.36
C GLN A 199 19.00 31.47 -4.72
N LYS A 200 17.75 31.94 -4.74
CA LYS A 200 17.07 32.44 -5.95
C LYS A 200 17.02 31.42 -7.10
N GLN A 201 16.92 30.14 -6.79
CA GLN A 201 17.03 29.05 -7.78
C GLN A 201 16.02 29.21 -8.90
N ASN A 202 14.76 29.55 -8.59
CA ASN A 202 13.70 29.71 -9.59
C ASN A 202 14.00 30.90 -10.54
N GLU A 203 14.52 31.99 -10.02
CA GLU A 203 14.89 33.16 -10.84
C GLU A 203 16.06 32.81 -11.78
N ARG A 204 17.09 32.15 -11.22
CA ARG A 204 18.26 31.70 -11.98
C ARG A 204 17.88 30.68 -13.06
N LEU A 205 16.95 29.79 -12.76
CA LEU A 205 16.47 28.83 -13.73
C LEU A 205 15.69 29.48 -14.87
N LYS A 206 14.90 30.53 -14.61
CA LYS A 206 14.25 31.31 -15.64
C LYS A 206 15.26 32.04 -16.56
N ILE A 207 16.33 32.60 -15.95
CA ILE A 207 17.43 33.22 -16.73
C ILE A 207 18.14 32.18 -17.59
N PHE A 208 18.37 30.95 -17.02
CA PHE A 208 18.93 29.85 -17.80
C PHE A 208 18.08 29.51 -19.02
N VAL A 209 16.76 29.34 -18.87
CA VAL A 209 15.85 28.99 -19.96
C VAL A 209 15.94 30.04 -21.08
N GLN A 210 15.88 31.34 -20.74
CA GLN A 210 15.97 32.45 -21.73
C GLN A 210 17.32 32.43 -22.44
N SER A 211 18.43 32.28 -21.70
CA SER A 211 19.77 32.25 -22.26
C SER A 211 20.02 31.03 -23.13
N TYR A 212 19.50 29.86 -22.69
CA TYR A 212 19.61 28.60 -23.40
C TYR A 212 18.93 28.67 -24.77
N GLU A 213 17.70 29.19 -24.83
CA GLU A 213 16.96 29.35 -26.09
C GLU A 213 17.67 30.29 -27.04
N GLN A 214 18.23 31.40 -26.54
CA GLN A 214 19.02 32.34 -27.37
C GLN A 214 20.28 31.65 -27.94
N LEU A 215 21.04 30.96 -27.08
CA LEU A 215 22.27 30.27 -27.51
C LEU A 215 21.97 29.16 -28.51
N LYS A 216 20.87 28.45 -28.34
CA LYS A 216 20.39 27.40 -29.26
C LYS A 216 20.08 28.01 -30.63
N LYS A 217 19.38 29.13 -30.67
CA LYS A 217 19.07 29.84 -31.91
C LYS A 217 20.32 30.21 -32.71
N TYR A 218 21.40 30.58 -32.03
CA TYR A 218 22.66 30.94 -32.67
C TYR A 218 23.61 29.76 -32.90
N LYS A 219 23.17 28.50 -32.66
CA LYS A 219 23.98 27.26 -32.78
C LYS A 219 25.29 27.31 -31.97
N LYS A 220 25.29 28.03 -30.84
CA LYS A 220 26.46 28.19 -29.97
C LYS A 220 26.52 27.20 -28.82
N ILE A 221 25.61 26.25 -28.74
CA ILE A 221 25.56 25.23 -27.67
C ILE A 221 26.14 23.92 -28.18
N ARG A 222 27.09 23.37 -27.45
CA ARG A 222 27.56 22.00 -27.60
C ARG A 222 26.72 21.04 -26.70
N THR A 223 26.74 19.77 -27.03
CA THR A 223 25.88 18.71 -26.37
C THR A 223 26.19 18.42 -24.90
N ARG A 224 27.27 18.97 -24.33
CA ARG A 224 27.65 18.74 -22.93
C ARG A 224 28.07 20.02 -22.24
N GLY A 225 27.19 21.01 -22.25
CA GLY A 225 27.44 22.28 -21.58
C GLY A 225 27.14 22.25 -20.10
N ILE A 226 27.96 22.96 -19.32
CA ILE A 226 27.72 23.22 -17.90
C ILE A 226 27.42 24.71 -17.75
N PHE A 227 26.19 25.00 -17.33
CA PHE A 227 25.74 26.36 -17.05
C PHE A 227 25.83 26.62 -15.54
N ASP A 228 26.76 27.44 -15.13
CA ASP A 228 26.88 27.88 -13.76
C ASP A 228 26.15 29.20 -13.55
N MET A 229 24.95 29.10 -12.95
CA MET A 229 24.03 30.23 -12.73
C MET A 229 24.26 30.94 -11.39
N ARG A 230 25.35 30.64 -10.67
CA ARG A 230 25.64 31.24 -9.34
C ARG A 230 26.04 32.69 -9.39
N TYR A 231 26.44 33.21 -10.55
CA TYR A 231 26.86 34.57 -10.71
C TYR A 231 25.68 35.56 -10.67
N PRO A 232 25.82 36.72 -10.01
CA PRO A 232 24.71 37.67 -9.84
C PRO A 232 24.26 38.34 -11.17
N ASN A 233 25.18 38.54 -12.09
CA ASN A 233 24.94 39.31 -13.32
C ASN A 233 25.03 38.46 -14.61
N GLY A 234 24.83 37.16 -14.50
CA GLY A 234 24.89 36.26 -15.65
C GLY A 234 25.19 34.82 -15.30
N PHE A 235 25.90 34.15 -16.19
CA PHE A 235 26.29 32.74 -16.00
C PHE A 235 27.64 32.45 -16.63
N ALA A 236 28.33 31.43 -16.14
CA ALA A 236 29.49 30.89 -16.81
C ALA A 236 29.08 29.64 -17.62
N LEU A 237 29.54 29.56 -18.86
CA LEU A 237 29.34 28.39 -19.70
C LEU A 237 30.65 27.70 -19.93
N SER A 238 30.75 26.44 -19.53
CA SER A 238 31.89 25.57 -19.80
C SER A 238 31.43 24.31 -20.53
N TYR A 239 32.35 23.68 -21.24
CA TYR A 239 32.07 22.42 -21.91
C TYR A 239 32.95 21.33 -21.28
N SER A 240 32.36 20.19 -20.98
CA SER A 240 33.12 19.01 -20.56
C SER A 240 33.96 18.52 -21.75
N PRO A 241 35.25 18.19 -21.57
CA PRO A 241 35.98 17.48 -22.60
C PRO A 241 35.28 16.19 -22.98
N GLU A 242 35.34 15.83 -24.24
CA GLU A 242 34.78 14.61 -24.81
C GLU A 242 35.43 13.36 -24.21
#